data_db08680cef7fadc9f2ad8f7f06b3e46d
#
_entry.id   db08680cef7fadc9f2ad8f7f06b3e46d
#
_cell.length_a   1.000
_cell.length_b   1.000
_cell.length_c   1.000
_cell.angle_alpha   90.00
_cell.angle_beta   90.00
_cell.angle_gamma   90.00
#
_symmetry.space_group_name_H-M   'P 1'
#
loop_
_entity.id
_entity.type
_entity.pdbx_description
1 polymer ?
#
loop_
_entity_poly.entity_id
_entity_poly.type
_entity_poly.pdbx_seq_one_letter_code
_entity_poly.pdbx_strand_id
1 'polypeptide(L)'
;ARASLGRAGFLAHNEGSEYIGTEHILLGVLAQNSSLGAKILAENGVTLDRAEMALNLTAKPLVITIVSKGLSAEVVELIRIAWQLAVEFGQEKIGTEHIVYGMLQQHEARATKLLRDMNVDIDNLRGSLEDVFDKQQFESLQSERSVASKNSGDLRVLEKFGVDLTRRASEGFLDPVIGRASEIQRMITILGRRSKNNPA
;
A
#
# COMPACT_ATOMS: atom_id res chain seq x y z
N ALA A 1 9.11 -3.63 -4.51
CA ALA A 1 9.45 -4.27 -3.21
C ALA A 1 10.48 -5.41 -3.32
N ARG A 2 10.22 -6.47 -4.13
CA ARG A 2 11.12 -7.65 -4.19
C ARG A 2 12.56 -7.29 -4.58
N ALA A 3 12.75 -6.43 -5.58
CA ALA A 3 14.08 -6.00 -6.03
C ALA A 3 14.77 -5.13 -4.97
N SER A 4 14.04 -4.30 -4.23
CA SER A 4 14.58 -3.50 -3.11
C SER A 4 15.11 -4.39 -1.99
N LEU A 5 14.39 -5.48 -1.64
CA LEU A 5 14.86 -6.47 -0.66
C LEU A 5 16.14 -7.17 -1.11
N GLY A 6 16.21 -7.58 -2.38
CA GLY A 6 17.43 -8.20 -2.93
C GLY A 6 18.64 -7.27 -2.87
N ARG A 7 18.44 -5.98 -3.20
CA ARG A 7 19.48 -4.96 -3.10
C ARG A 7 19.90 -4.69 -1.65
N ALA A 8 18.94 -4.64 -0.73
CA ALA A 8 19.22 -4.50 0.70
C ALA A 8 20.09 -5.63 1.25
N GLY A 9 19.81 -6.87 0.83
CA GLY A 9 20.64 -8.02 1.20
C GLY A 9 22.07 -7.92 0.69
N PHE A 10 22.26 -7.45 -0.54
CA PHE A 10 23.58 -7.20 -1.11
C PHE A 10 24.35 -6.12 -0.35
N LEU A 11 23.68 -5.02 -0.01
CA LEU A 11 24.27 -3.92 0.76
C LEU A 11 24.70 -4.38 2.16
N ALA A 12 23.81 -5.05 2.89
CA ALA A 12 24.12 -5.61 4.21
C ALA A 12 25.32 -6.57 4.19
N HIS A 13 25.41 -7.39 3.13
CA HIS A 13 26.55 -8.29 2.95
C HIS A 13 27.86 -7.51 2.73
N ASN A 14 27.85 -6.50 1.87
CA ASN A 14 29.04 -5.69 1.57
C ASN A 14 29.52 -4.87 2.77
N GLU A 15 28.61 -4.46 3.64
CA GLU A 15 28.93 -3.75 4.89
C GLU A 15 29.40 -4.68 6.00
N GLY A 16 29.29 -6.00 5.82
CA GLY A 16 29.56 -6.96 6.86
C GLY A 16 28.54 -6.94 8.00
N SER A 17 27.31 -6.54 7.71
CA SER A 17 26.22 -6.50 8.70
C SER A 17 25.67 -7.91 8.96
N GLU A 18 25.48 -8.23 10.24
CA GLU A 18 24.98 -9.54 10.67
C GLU A 18 23.53 -9.76 10.22
N TYR A 19 22.73 -8.69 10.16
CA TYR A 19 21.32 -8.70 9.72
C TYR A 19 21.05 -7.61 8.69
N ILE A 20 20.03 -7.84 7.86
CA ILE A 20 19.50 -6.83 6.96
C ILE A 20 18.63 -5.90 7.80
N GLY A 21 19.07 -4.68 8.03
CA GLY A 21 18.38 -3.66 8.80
C GLY A 21 17.48 -2.77 7.93
N THR A 22 16.72 -1.90 8.58
CA THR A 22 15.80 -0.97 7.91
C THR A 22 16.54 0.06 7.04
N GLU A 23 17.76 0.44 7.41
CA GLU A 23 18.66 1.29 6.62
C GLU A 23 19.01 0.66 5.26
N HIS A 24 19.29 -0.65 5.24
CA HIS A 24 19.57 -1.36 4.00
C HIS A 24 18.33 -1.42 3.10
N ILE A 25 17.13 -1.57 3.71
CA ILE A 25 15.86 -1.52 2.97
C ILE A 25 15.63 -0.14 2.37
N LEU A 26 15.89 0.94 3.11
CA LEU A 26 15.80 2.32 2.61
C LEU A 26 16.71 2.54 1.39
N LEU A 27 17.97 2.16 1.48
CA LEU A 27 18.91 2.23 0.36
C LEU A 27 18.45 1.37 -0.82
N GLY A 28 17.91 0.16 -0.55
CA GLY A 28 17.37 -0.72 -1.57
C GLY A 28 16.14 -0.14 -2.28
N VAL A 29 15.33 0.68 -1.61
CA VAL A 29 14.21 1.43 -2.22
C VAL A 29 14.77 2.58 -3.07
N LEU A 30 15.68 3.39 -2.52
CA LEU A 30 16.30 4.53 -3.21
C LEU A 30 17.06 4.11 -4.48
N ALA A 31 17.71 2.96 -4.48
CA ALA A 31 18.40 2.41 -5.65
C ALA A 31 17.43 2.05 -6.80
N GLN A 32 16.12 1.99 -6.55
CA GLN A 32 15.09 1.80 -7.57
C GLN A 32 14.42 3.12 -7.96
N ASN A 33 15.13 4.00 -8.65
CA ASN A 33 14.69 5.36 -9.01
C ASN A 33 13.32 5.42 -9.71
N SER A 34 12.89 4.36 -10.38
CA SER A 34 11.59 4.29 -11.06
C SER A 34 10.45 3.89 -10.13
N SER A 35 10.74 3.44 -8.92
CA SER A 35 9.71 3.01 -7.96
C SER A 35 9.00 4.20 -7.31
N LEU A 36 7.74 4.00 -6.94
CA LEU A 36 6.92 5.06 -6.39
C LEU A 36 7.48 5.57 -5.05
N GLY A 37 7.86 4.65 -4.16
CA GLY A 37 8.49 5.02 -2.89
C GLY A 37 9.79 5.82 -3.05
N ALA A 38 10.63 5.48 -4.05
CA ALA A 38 11.85 6.25 -4.32
C ALA A 38 11.56 7.66 -4.86
N LYS A 39 10.52 7.82 -5.69
CA LYS A 39 10.10 9.13 -6.20
C LYS A 39 9.62 10.03 -5.07
N ILE A 40 8.76 9.52 -4.20
CA ILE A 40 8.24 10.27 -3.05
C ILE A 40 9.40 10.66 -2.11
N LEU A 41 10.34 9.76 -1.84
CA LEU A 41 11.54 10.06 -1.07
C LEU A 41 12.37 11.17 -1.72
N ALA A 42 12.58 11.10 -3.04
CA ALA A 42 13.34 12.11 -3.79
C ALA A 42 12.66 13.49 -3.78
N GLU A 43 11.33 13.55 -3.91
CA GLU A 43 10.53 14.78 -3.80
C GLU A 43 10.67 15.43 -2.41
N ASN A 44 10.88 14.61 -1.37
CA ASN A 44 11.16 15.07 0.00
C ASN A 44 12.68 15.23 0.28
N GLY A 45 13.50 15.29 -0.77
CA GLY A 45 14.94 15.57 -0.66
C GLY A 45 15.78 14.38 -0.20
N VAL A 46 15.24 13.16 -0.19
CA VAL A 46 15.96 11.93 0.16
C VAL A 46 16.47 11.26 -1.11
N THR A 47 17.77 11.37 -1.36
CA THR A 47 18.44 10.71 -2.49
C THR A 47 19.36 9.59 -2.00
N LEU A 48 19.70 8.67 -2.89
CA LEU A 48 20.62 7.57 -2.58
C LEU A 48 21.98 8.11 -2.08
N ASP A 49 22.56 9.09 -2.80
CA ASP A 49 23.87 9.67 -2.44
C ASP A 49 23.85 10.31 -1.05
N ARG A 50 22.78 11.04 -0.71
CA ARG A 50 22.64 11.64 0.63
C ARG A 50 22.53 10.57 1.71
N ALA A 51 21.77 9.53 1.46
CA ALA A 51 21.60 8.42 2.42
C ALA A 51 22.90 7.63 2.61
N GLU A 52 23.65 7.36 1.54
CA GLU A 52 24.96 6.71 1.60
C GLU A 52 25.99 7.56 2.35
N MET A 53 26.01 8.88 2.11
CA MET A 53 26.88 9.81 2.85
C MET A 53 26.52 9.85 4.34
N ALA A 54 25.25 9.90 4.69
CA ALA A 54 24.79 9.94 6.08
C ALA A 54 25.11 8.64 6.84
N LEU A 55 25.14 7.51 6.14
CA LEU A 55 25.56 6.22 6.70
C LEU A 55 27.08 6.02 6.70
N ASN A 56 27.88 6.97 6.19
CA ASN A 56 29.33 6.85 6.00
C ASN A 56 29.75 5.62 5.16
N LEU A 57 28.90 5.21 4.21
CA LEU A 57 29.13 4.05 3.33
C LEU A 57 30.21 4.25 2.26
N THR A 58 30.82 5.43 2.21
CA THR A 58 31.97 5.74 1.35
C THR A 58 33.27 5.05 1.81
N ALA A 59 33.27 4.41 2.97
CA ALA A 59 34.39 3.62 3.46
C ALA A 59 34.45 2.28 2.71
N LYS A 60 35.64 1.95 2.20
CA LYS A 60 35.98 0.73 1.46
C LYS A 60 35.36 -0.51 2.11
N PRO A 61 34.80 -1.45 1.30
CA PRO A 61 34.33 -2.71 1.83
C PRO A 61 35.49 -3.41 2.52
N LEU A 62 35.40 -3.60 3.84
CA LEU A 62 36.19 -4.60 4.51
C LEU A 62 35.75 -5.95 3.92
N VAL A 63 36.69 -6.67 3.34
CA VAL A 63 36.47 -8.03 2.83
C VAL A 63 36.31 -8.96 4.03
N ILE A 64 35.18 -8.84 4.71
CA ILE A 64 34.77 -9.80 5.74
C ILE A 64 33.55 -10.49 5.14
N THR A 65 33.72 -11.77 4.78
CA THR A 65 32.64 -12.61 4.28
C THR A 65 31.71 -12.98 5.45
N ILE A 66 30.90 -12.04 5.91
CA ILE A 66 29.82 -12.32 6.84
C ILE A 66 28.58 -12.63 6.00
N VAL A 67 28.13 -13.87 6.08
CA VAL A 67 26.81 -14.24 5.53
C VAL A 67 25.76 -13.65 6.46
N SER A 68 24.91 -12.74 5.98
CA SER A 68 23.85 -12.17 6.79
C SER A 68 22.92 -13.28 7.31
N LYS A 69 22.62 -13.24 8.62
CA LYS A 69 21.74 -14.22 9.28
C LYS A 69 20.26 -14.07 8.93
N GLY A 70 19.92 -13.09 8.12
CA GLY A 70 18.55 -12.83 7.66
C GLY A 70 18.08 -11.40 7.93
N LEU A 71 16.77 -11.22 8.06
CA LEU A 71 16.14 -9.93 8.32
C LEU A 71 16.22 -9.59 9.82
N SER A 72 16.43 -8.31 10.15
CA SER A 72 16.30 -7.85 11.53
C SER A 72 14.83 -7.89 11.98
N ALA A 73 14.58 -7.86 13.29
CA ALA A 73 13.23 -7.87 13.83
C ALA A 73 12.42 -6.65 13.34
N GLU A 74 13.06 -5.49 13.23
CA GLU A 74 12.45 -4.27 12.71
C GLU A 74 12.05 -4.42 11.23
N VAL A 75 12.85 -5.12 10.42
CA VAL A 75 12.50 -5.35 9.01
C VAL A 75 11.35 -6.34 8.88
N VAL A 76 11.28 -7.37 9.72
CA VAL A 76 10.13 -8.28 9.75
C VAL A 76 8.85 -7.53 10.10
N GLU A 77 8.90 -6.66 11.11
CA GLU A 77 7.77 -5.83 11.52
C GLU A 77 7.39 -4.82 10.42
N LEU A 78 8.36 -4.20 9.76
CA LEU A 78 8.16 -3.31 8.62
C LEU A 78 7.38 -4.01 7.50
N ILE A 79 7.78 -5.23 7.14
CA ILE A 79 7.10 -6.01 6.09
C ILE A 79 5.67 -6.34 6.52
N ARG A 80 5.44 -6.66 7.80
CA ARG A 80 4.10 -6.92 8.35
C ARG A 80 3.20 -5.70 8.21
N ILE A 81 3.70 -4.52 8.60
CA ILE A 81 2.97 -3.25 8.47
C ILE A 81 2.69 -2.95 6.99
N ALA A 82 3.69 -3.07 6.12
CA ALA A 82 3.54 -2.83 4.68
C ALA A 82 2.49 -3.77 4.04
N TRP A 83 2.43 -5.02 4.50
CA TRP A 83 1.41 -5.96 4.04
C TRP A 83 0.02 -5.59 4.52
N GLN A 84 -0.13 -5.20 5.79
CA GLN A 84 -1.41 -4.75 6.33
C GLN A 84 -1.96 -3.54 5.57
N LEU A 85 -1.09 -2.56 5.27
CA LEU A 85 -1.45 -1.39 4.46
C LEU A 85 -1.89 -1.80 3.05
N ALA A 86 -1.14 -2.67 2.37
CA ALA A 86 -1.53 -3.13 1.04
C ALA A 86 -2.92 -3.78 1.04
N VAL A 87 -3.23 -4.58 2.05
CA VAL A 87 -4.57 -5.20 2.22
C VAL A 87 -5.64 -4.14 2.51
N GLU A 88 -5.35 -3.16 3.36
CA GLU A 88 -6.28 -2.08 3.71
C GLU A 88 -6.68 -1.24 2.49
N PHE A 89 -5.72 -0.95 1.62
CA PHE A 89 -5.94 -0.22 0.37
C PHE A 89 -6.32 -1.12 -0.83
N GLY A 90 -6.64 -2.39 -0.59
CA GLY A 90 -7.12 -3.33 -1.63
C GLY A 90 -6.06 -3.70 -2.66
N GLN A 91 -4.78 -3.56 -2.35
CA GLN A 91 -3.70 -3.88 -3.27
C GLN A 91 -3.23 -5.33 -3.11
N GLU A 92 -3.10 -6.04 -4.23
CA GLU A 92 -2.63 -7.44 -4.23
C GLU A 92 -1.13 -7.59 -3.91
N LYS A 93 -0.36 -6.52 -4.01
CA LYS A 93 1.11 -6.56 -3.90
C LYS A 93 1.62 -5.41 -3.05
N ILE A 94 2.60 -5.71 -2.22
CA ILE A 94 3.34 -4.69 -1.47
C ILE A 94 4.19 -3.87 -2.45
N GLY A 95 3.92 -2.59 -2.58
CA GLY A 95 4.72 -1.61 -3.29
C GLY A 95 5.87 -1.04 -2.43
N THR A 96 6.72 -0.23 -3.01
CA THR A 96 7.80 0.47 -2.30
C THR A 96 7.26 1.59 -1.40
N GLU A 97 6.16 2.20 -1.76
CA GLU A 97 5.40 3.18 -0.96
C GLU A 97 4.92 2.59 0.36
N HIS A 98 4.38 1.35 0.36
CA HIS A 98 3.98 0.65 1.58
C HIS A 98 5.19 0.36 2.49
N ILE A 99 6.35 0.01 1.89
CA ILE A 99 7.58 -0.20 2.63
C ILE A 99 8.05 1.09 3.28
N VAL A 100 8.06 2.22 2.56
CA VAL A 100 8.47 3.51 3.11
C VAL A 100 7.52 3.93 4.22
N TYR A 101 6.21 3.81 4.04
CA TYR A 101 5.23 4.13 5.08
C TYR A 101 5.40 3.26 6.33
N GLY A 102 5.55 1.93 6.15
CA GLY A 102 5.80 1.01 7.26
C GLY A 102 7.10 1.31 8.02
N MET A 103 8.10 1.84 7.33
CA MET A 103 9.35 2.31 7.93
C MET A 103 9.12 3.53 8.82
N LEU A 104 8.32 4.51 8.37
CA LEU A 104 8.00 5.72 9.14
C LEU A 104 7.18 5.44 10.40
N GLN A 105 6.45 4.33 10.45
CA GLN A 105 5.72 3.91 11.66
C GLN A 105 6.65 3.45 12.78
N GLN A 106 7.88 3.08 12.46
CA GLN A 106 8.87 2.63 13.44
C GLN A 106 9.81 3.78 13.81
N HIS A 107 9.44 4.56 14.80
CA HIS A 107 10.17 5.79 15.19
C HIS A 107 11.61 5.54 15.62
N GLU A 108 11.91 4.36 16.19
CA GLU A 108 13.23 3.97 16.67
C GLU A 108 14.07 3.21 15.65
N ALA A 109 13.50 2.85 14.50
CA ALA A 109 14.23 2.15 13.44
C ALA A 109 15.37 3.01 12.87
N ARG A 110 16.47 2.37 12.50
CA ARG A 110 17.67 3.06 11.98
C ARG A 110 17.38 3.90 10.76
N ALA A 111 16.52 3.41 9.85
CA ALA A 111 16.13 4.19 8.67
C ALA A 111 15.39 5.48 9.06
N THR A 112 14.47 5.44 10.02
CA THR A 112 13.70 6.61 10.47
C THR A 112 14.64 7.62 11.19
N LYS A 113 15.58 7.14 11.99
CA LYS A 113 16.61 7.97 12.59
C LYS A 113 17.48 8.65 11.53
N LEU A 114 17.92 7.88 10.53
CA LEU A 114 18.69 8.40 9.41
C LEU A 114 17.95 9.51 8.65
N LEU A 115 16.65 9.34 8.38
CA LEU A 115 15.83 10.38 7.75
C LEU A 115 15.77 11.65 8.58
N ARG A 116 15.65 11.53 9.90
CA ARG A 116 15.71 12.70 10.83
C ARG A 116 17.07 13.37 10.83
N ASP A 117 18.17 12.60 10.86
CA ASP A 117 19.53 13.13 10.82
C ASP A 117 19.80 13.88 9.51
N MET A 118 19.12 13.49 8.43
CA MET A 118 19.13 14.20 7.16
C MET A 118 18.21 15.44 7.13
N ASN A 119 17.59 15.82 8.25
CA ASN A 119 16.58 16.88 8.35
C ASN A 119 15.39 16.72 7.40
N VAL A 120 14.93 15.48 7.21
CA VAL A 120 13.73 15.20 6.44
C VAL A 120 12.50 15.43 7.31
N ASP A 121 11.53 16.17 6.80
CA ASP A 121 10.23 16.34 7.43
C ASP A 121 9.42 15.04 7.30
N ILE A 122 9.38 14.28 8.39
CA ILE A 122 8.71 12.97 8.45
C ILE A 122 7.20 13.11 8.28
N ASP A 123 6.59 14.18 8.78
CA ASP A 123 5.15 14.39 8.69
C ASP A 123 4.74 14.76 7.27
N ASN A 124 5.54 15.61 6.60
CA ASN A 124 5.34 15.92 5.19
C ASN A 124 5.53 14.68 4.29
N LEU A 125 6.55 13.88 4.56
CA LEU A 125 6.80 12.63 3.84
C LEU A 125 5.64 11.64 4.03
N ARG A 126 5.09 11.54 5.25
CA ARG A 126 3.92 10.71 5.54
C ARG A 126 2.69 11.19 4.78
N GLY A 127 2.39 12.50 4.82
CA GLY A 127 1.27 13.09 4.07
C GLY A 127 1.36 12.82 2.57
N SER A 128 2.57 12.94 1.98
CA SER A 128 2.80 12.63 0.56
C SER A 128 2.50 11.16 0.21
N LEU A 129 2.76 10.23 1.14
CA LEU A 129 2.44 8.82 0.97
C LEU A 129 0.94 8.55 1.10
N GLU A 130 0.28 9.18 2.07
CA GLU A 130 -1.18 9.08 2.27
C GLU A 130 -1.94 9.60 1.05
N ASP A 131 -1.56 10.73 0.49
CA ASP A 131 -2.12 11.28 -0.75
C ASP A 131 -2.02 10.30 -1.94
N VAL A 132 -0.93 9.53 -1.99
CA VAL A 132 -0.74 8.52 -3.03
C VAL A 132 -1.65 7.31 -2.81
N PHE A 133 -1.80 6.85 -1.58
CA PHE A 133 -2.72 5.76 -1.25
C PHE A 133 -4.16 6.11 -1.57
N ASP A 134 -4.60 7.32 -1.23
CA ASP A 134 -5.94 7.81 -1.53
C ASP A 134 -6.20 7.88 -3.05
N LYS A 135 -5.24 8.37 -3.83
CA LYS A 135 -5.33 8.39 -5.30
C LYS A 135 -5.42 6.98 -5.89
N GLN A 136 -4.58 6.06 -5.43
CA GLN A 136 -4.59 4.68 -5.90
C GLN A 136 -5.90 3.97 -5.55
N GLN A 137 -6.45 4.21 -4.35
CA GLN A 137 -7.75 3.68 -3.95
C GLN A 137 -8.87 4.24 -4.83
N PHE A 138 -8.84 5.55 -5.12
CA PHE A 138 -9.82 6.17 -6.00
C PHE A 138 -9.75 5.62 -7.43
N GLU A 139 -8.55 5.43 -7.99
CA GLU A 139 -8.34 4.85 -9.31
C GLU A 139 -8.79 3.39 -9.39
N SER A 140 -8.57 2.59 -8.33
CA SER A 140 -9.04 1.20 -8.26
C SER A 140 -10.56 1.14 -8.26
N LEU A 141 -11.24 1.99 -7.49
CA LEU A 141 -12.71 2.11 -7.48
C LEU A 141 -13.29 2.58 -8.82
N GLN A 142 -12.60 3.48 -9.52
CA GLN A 142 -13.00 3.89 -10.87
C GLN A 142 -12.78 2.79 -11.91
N SER A 143 -11.70 2.04 -11.81
CA SER A 143 -11.42 0.92 -12.72
C SER A 143 -12.44 -0.20 -12.53
N GLU A 144 -12.85 -0.51 -11.30
CA GLU A 144 -13.94 -1.44 -11.02
C GLU A 144 -15.28 -0.95 -11.61
N ARG A 145 -15.58 0.34 -11.49
CA ARG A 145 -16.76 0.93 -12.13
C ARG A 145 -16.69 0.91 -13.66
N SER A 146 -15.52 1.11 -14.24
CA SER A 146 -15.30 1.06 -15.69
C SER A 146 -15.28 -0.36 -16.25
N VAL A 147 -14.84 -1.35 -15.47
CA VAL A 147 -14.93 -2.78 -15.80
C VAL A 147 -16.38 -3.25 -15.69
N ALA A 148 -17.13 -2.80 -14.68
CA ALA A 148 -18.58 -3.01 -14.61
C ALA A 148 -19.31 -2.41 -15.83
N SER A 149 -18.85 -1.27 -16.33
CA SER A 149 -19.36 -0.62 -17.56
C SER A 149 -18.92 -1.34 -18.86
N LYS A 150 -17.74 -2.00 -18.88
CA LYS A 150 -17.27 -2.78 -20.03
C LYS A 150 -17.84 -4.21 -20.10
N ASN A 151 -18.34 -4.73 -19.00
CA ASN A 151 -19.12 -5.98 -18.97
C ASN A 151 -20.57 -5.82 -19.45
N SER A 152 -20.85 -4.80 -20.24
CA SER A 152 -22.13 -4.62 -20.93
C SER A 152 -22.51 -5.80 -21.87
N GLY A 153 -21.58 -6.73 -22.11
CA GLY A 153 -21.88 -8.01 -22.77
C GLY A 153 -22.71 -8.96 -21.89
N ASP A 154 -22.38 -9.05 -20.60
CA ASP A 154 -23.12 -9.87 -19.63
C ASP A 154 -24.42 -9.19 -19.17
N LEU A 155 -24.44 -7.86 -19.11
CA LEU A 155 -25.66 -7.11 -18.82
C LEU A 155 -26.73 -7.28 -19.91
N ARG A 156 -26.33 -7.43 -21.17
CA ARG A 156 -27.28 -7.73 -22.28
C ARG A 156 -27.98 -9.08 -22.11
N VAL A 157 -27.33 -10.04 -21.49
CA VAL A 157 -27.97 -11.34 -21.16
C VAL A 157 -28.92 -11.16 -19.97
N LEU A 158 -28.53 -10.40 -18.95
CA LEU A 158 -29.39 -10.05 -17.80
C LEU A 158 -30.58 -9.18 -18.22
N GLU A 159 -30.40 -8.20 -19.11
CA GLU A 159 -31.48 -7.38 -19.68
C GLU A 159 -32.49 -8.23 -20.50
N LYS A 160 -32.01 -9.31 -21.09
CA LYS A 160 -32.86 -10.21 -21.90
C LYS A 160 -33.70 -11.17 -21.08
N PHE A 161 -33.24 -11.53 -19.87
CA PHE A 161 -33.86 -12.51 -19.00
C PHE A 161 -34.19 -11.99 -17.59
N GLY A 162 -33.69 -10.80 -17.23
CA GLY A 162 -33.89 -10.16 -15.95
C GLY A 162 -34.78 -8.93 -16.05
N VAL A 163 -35.22 -8.44 -14.91
CA VAL A 163 -35.97 -7.18 -14.78
C VAL A 163 -35.18 -6.26 -13.88
N ASP A 164 -34.81 -5.08 -14.36
CA ASP A 164 -34.21 -4.02 -13.54
C ASP A 164 -35.27 -3.40 -12.62
N LEU A 165 -35.29 -3.90 -11.37
CA LEU A 165 -36.24 -3.44 -10.36
C LEU A 165 -35.96 -2.01 -9.92
N THR A 166 -34.68 -1.54 -9.95
CA THR A 166 -34.29 -0.17 -9.58
C THR A 166 -34.86 0.83 -10.58
N ARG A 167 -34.72 0.51 -11.87
CA ARG A 167 -35.31 1.30 -12.95
C ARG A 167 -36.84 1.34 -12.86
N ARG A 168 -37.48 0.18 -12.66
CA ARG A 168 -38.95 0.10 -12.52
C ARG A 168 -39.45 0.88 -11.29
N ALA A 169 -38.68 0.91 -10.20
CA ALA A 169 -38.98 1.72 -9.03
C ALA A 169 -38.94 3.22 -9.34
N SER A 170 -37.91 3.69 -10.07
CA SER A 170 -37.76 5.08 -10.46
C SER A 170 -38.83 5.56 -11.46
N GLU A 171 -39.32 4.64 -12.30
CA GLU A 171 -40.37 4.86 -13.28
C GLU A 171 -41.80 4.70 -12.68
N GLY A 172 -41.89 4.31 -11.40
CA GLY A 172 -43.18 4.15 -10.69
C GLY A 172 -43.95 2.87 -11.06
N PHE A 173 -43.30 1.89 -11.69
CA PHE A 173 -43.92 0.63 -12.12
C PHE A 173 -43.88 -0.49 -11.05
N LEU A 174 -43.51 -0.17 -9.80
CA LEU A 174 -43.59 -1.12 -8.71
C LEU A 174 -44.81 -0.84 -7.83
N ASP A 175 -45.46 -1.91 -7.42
CA ASP A 175 -46.61 -1.82 -6.51
C ASP A 175 -46.13 -1.28 -5.13
N PRO A 176 -46.98 -0.42 -4.48
CA PRO A 176 -46.64 0.09 -3.17
C PRO A 176 -46.57 -1.03 -2.13
N VAL A 177 -45.50 -1.03 -1.36
CA VAL A 177 -45.31 -2.02 -0.28
C VAL A 177 -46.12 -1.57 0.94
N ILE A 178 -47.13 -2.31 1.30
CA ILE A 178 -48.02 -2.02 2.43
C ILE A 178 -47.76 -3.05 3.53
N GLY A 179 -47.58 -2.58 4.77
CA GLY A 179 -47.52 -3.43 5.97
C GLY A 179 -46.20 -4.16 6.24
N ARG A 180 -45.12 -3.89 5.48
CA ARG A 180 -43.80 -4.56 5.62
C ARG A 180 -42.67 -3.61 6.04
N ALA A 181 -42.99 -2.60 6.84
CA ALA A 181 -42.02 -1.60 7.26
C ALA A 181 -40.85 -2.17 8.08
N SER A 182 -41.10 -3.19 8.91
CA SER A 182 -40.08 -3.83 9.74
C SER A 182 -39.08 -4.64 8.91
N GLU A 183 -39.56 -5.35 7.91
CA GLU A 183 -38.74 -6.16 6.99
C GLU A 183 -37.86 -5.27 6.11
N ILE A 184 -38.41 -4.18 5.61
CA ILE A 184 -37.67 -3.17 4.83
C ILE A 184 -36.58 -2.54 5.68
N GLN A 185 -36.87 -2.12 6.91
CA GLN A 185 -35.90 -1.54 7.82
C GLN A 185 -34.77 -2.54 8.12
N ARG A 186 -35.10 -3.82 8.31
CA ARG A 186 -34.12 -4.89 8.51
C ARG A 186 -33.23 -5.11 7.29
N MET A 187 -33.83 -5.13 6.08
CA MET A 187 -33.07 -5.22 4.82
C MET A 187 -32.10 -4.06 4.65
N ILE A 188 -32.54 -2.83 4.85
CA ILE A 188 -31.70 -1.63 4.76
C ILE A 188 -30.54 -1.73 5.75
N THR A 189 -30.80 -2.16 6.97
CA THR A 189 -29.77 -2.34 8.00
C THR A 189 -28.75 -3.42 7.61
N ILE A 190 -29.16 -4.53 6.98
CA ILE A 190 -28.27 -5.60 6.52
C ILE A 190 -27.45 -5.15 5.33
N LEU A 191 -28.08 -4.52 4.34
CA LEU A 191 -27.40 -3.99 3.14
C LEU A 191 -26.39 -2.88 3.46
N GLY A 192 -26.62 -2.11 4.52
CA GLY A 192 -25.70 -1.07 4.99
C GLY A 192 -24.49 -1.60 5.79
N ARG A 193 -24.37 -2.91 6.02
CA ARG A 193 -23.21 -3.48 6.72
C ARG A 193 -21.99 -3.55 5.81
N ARG A 194 -20.83 -3.32 6.37
CA ARG A 194 -19.52 -3.41 5.67
C ARG A 194 -19.17 -4.85 5.23
N SER A 195 -19.71 -5.86 5.92
CA SER A 195 -19.49 -7.28 5.63
C SER A 195 -20.76 -8.06 5.98
N LYS A 196 -20.97 -9.21 5.34
CA LYS A 196 -22.16 -10.06 5.49
C LYS A 196 -23.47 -9.29 5.20
N ASN A 197 -23.48 -8.61 4.07
CA ASN A 197 -24.58 -7.76 3.63
C ASN A 197 -25.62 -8.47 2.73
N ASN A 198 -25.62 -9.80 2.71
CA ASN A 198 -26.64 -10.57 1.99
C ASN A 198 -27.90 -10.71 2.85
N PRO A 199 -29.06 -10.18 2.44
CA PRO A 199 -30.31 -10.20 3.21
C PRO A 199 -31.11 -11.51 3.06
N ALA A 200 -30.61 -12.51 2.34
CA ALA A 200 -31.28 -13.78 2.15
C ALA A 200 -31.31 -14.65 3.40
#